data_b77881e4f88b76896110243ffa668033
#
_entry.id   b77881e4f88b76896110243ffa668033
#
_cell.length_a   1.000
_cell.length_b   1.000
_cell.length_c   1.000
_cell.angle_alpha   90.00
_cell.angle_beta   90.00
_cell.angle_gamma   90.00
#
_symmetry.space_group_name_H-M   'P 1'
#
loop_
_entity.id
_entity.type
_entity.pdbx_description
1 polymer ?
#
loop_
_entity_poly.entity_id
_entity_poly.type
_entity_poly.pdbx_seq_one_letter_code
_entity_poly.pdbx_strand_id
1 'polypeptide(L)'
;MVAGQKLVGRDGKEVMLFPLPYMYITQGEFETFSHAGIYAIDFMGWGAGGRIYNAPMYAPCTCRCVAIIDAYNNGRVFQSLNPVHTPNGLQNVTFMCFHDNNPIASVGDIFNQGDVFAHTGTAGGVTGDHTHFNTANGRYAGWENVPPDNHGELINSTHIYDICYVNDTVLVEDYNYNWRTYSGGVTPSDIRKGKFPWVLYARRLRDKRT
;
A
#
# COMPACT_ATOMS: atom_id res chain seq x y z
N MET A 1 -4.35 -4.11 -5.95
CA MET A 1 -3.91 -3.32 -7.13
C MET A 1 -3.32 -4.20 -8.21
N VAL A 2 -3.26 -3.70 -9.44
CA VAL A 2 -2.54 -4.30 -10.57
C VAL A 2 -1.51 -3.31 -11.13
N ALA A 3 -0.58 -3.81 -11.95
CA ALA A 3 0.46 -3.00 -12.58
C ALA A 3 -0.12 -1.78 -13.31
N GLY A 4 0.45 -0.60 -13.05
CA GLY A 4 0.04 0.67 -13.65
C GLY A 4 -1.33 1.19 -13.25
N GLN A 5 -2.00 0.55 -12.29
CA GLN A 5 -3.29 1.01 -11.79
C GLN A 5 -3.14 2.36 -11.06
N LYS A 6 -4.00 3.30 -11.41
CA LYS A 6 -4.11 4.59 -10.74
C LYS A 6 -5.56 4.84 -10.36
N LEU A 7 -5.77 5.33 -9.14
CA LEU A 7 -7.07 5.77 -8.66
C LEU A 7 -6.91 7.12 -7.97
N VAL A 8 -7.65 8.10 -8.48
CA VAL A 8 -7.67 9.46 -7.93
C VAL A 8 -9.08 9.87 -7.57
N GLY A 9 -9.23 10.64 -6.51
CA GLY A 9 -10.46 11.28 -6.12
C GLY A 9 -10.83 12.42 -7.07
N ARG A 10 -12.04 12.95 -6.92
CA ARG A 10 -12.55 14.09 -7.73
C ARG A 10 -11.76 15.38 -7.49
N ASP A 11 -11.05 15.47 -6.40
CA ASP A 11 -10.13 16.57 -6.04
C ASP A 11 -8.72 16.39 -6.63
N GLY A 12 -8.49 15.33 -7.41
CA GLY A 12 -7.21 15.01 -8.05
C GLY A 12 -6.19 14.37 -7.13
N LYS A 13 -6.53 14.05 -5.88
CA LYS A 13 -5.64 13.37 -4.95
C LYS A 13 -5.73 11.85 -5.11
N GLU A 14 -4.61 11.17 -4.94
CA GLU A 14 -4.56 9.72 -5.02
C GLU A 14 -5.33 9.05 -3.88
N VAL A 15 -5.76 7.83 -4.13
CA VAL A 15 -6.44 6.96 -3.18
C VAL A 15 -5.46 5.85 -2.79
N MET A 16 -5.24 5.67 -1.50
CA MET A 16 -4.37 4.60 -0.98
C MET A 16 -5.02 3.23 -1.20
N LEU A 17 -4.39 2.38 -2.00
CA LEU A 17 -4.92 1.07 -2.39
C LEU A 17 -4.12 -0.07 -1.76
N PHE A 18 -4.77 -1.22 -1.52
CA PHE A 18 -4.07 -2.43 -1.12
C PHE A 18 -3.08 -2.87 -2.22
N PRO A 19 -1.83 -3.25 -1.90
CA PRO A 19 -0.74 -3.35 -2.88
C PRO A 19 -0.80 -4.56 -3.82
N LEU A 20 -1.76 -5.49 -3.66
CA LEU A 20 -1.88 -6.69 -4.48
C LEU A 20 -3.26 -6.80 -5.17
N PRO A 21 -3.35 -7.51 -6.32
CA PRO A 21 -4.63 -7.76 -6.99
C PRO A 21 -5.51 -8.79 -6.27
N TYR A 22 -4.91 -9.65 -5.46
CA TYR A 22 -5.60 -10.63 -4.61
C TYR A 22 -5.09 -10.46 -3.18
N MET A 23 -6.00 -10.49 -2.22
CA MET A 23 -5.68 -10.46 -0.81
C MET A 23 -5.79 -11.87 -0.22
N TYR A 24 -4.67 -12.38 0.24
CA TYR A 24 -4.60 -13.61 1.03
C TYR A 24 -3.75 -13.35 2.28
N ILE A 25 -4.41 -13.00 3.39
CA ILE A 25 -3.76 -12.77 4.68
C ILE A 25 -3.39 -14.11 5.28
N THR A 26 -2.15 -14.26 5.70
CA THR A 26 -1.61 -15.48 6.34
C THR A 26 -1.47 -15.32 7.85
N GLN A 27 -1.34 -14.08 8.32
CA GLN A 27 -1.35 -13.72 9.74
C GLN A 27 -2.00 -12.34 9.91
N GLY A 28 -2.92 -12.23 10.86
CA GLY A 28 -3.64 -11.00 11.16
C GLY A 28 -2.95 -10.12 12.19
N GLU A 29 -3.51 -8.93 12.42
CA GLU A 29 -3.11 -8.02 13.48
C GLU A 29 -3.32 -8.65 14.86
N PHE A 30 -2.42 -8.39 15.81
CA PHE A 30 -2.50 -8.84 17.21
C PHE A 30 -2.47 -10.36 17.42
N GLU A 31 -2.18 -11.14 16.40
CA GLU A 31 -2.03 -12.59 16.56
C GLU A 31 -0.74 -12.96 17.29
N THR A 32 -0.78 -14.08 18.02
CA THR A 32 0.21 -14.43 19.03
C THR A 32 1.59 -14.82 18.52
N PHE A 33 1.77 -15.18 17.27
CA PHE A 33 3.05 -15.69 16.78
C PHE A 33 4.10 -14.57 16.63
N SER A 34 3.91 -13.64 15.70
CA SER A 34 4.84 -12.54 15.45
C SER A 34 4.18 -11.16 15.45
N HIS A 35 2.86 -11.11 15.65
CA HIS A 35 2.07 -9.86 15.63
C HIS A 35 1.49 -9.50 16.99
N ALA A 36 1.98 -10.10 18.10
CA ALA A 36 1.50 -9.78 19.42
C ALA A 36 1.68 -8.28 19.74
N GLY A 37 0.56 -7.56 19.86
CA GLY A 37 0.53 -6.14 20.16
C GLY A 37 0.77 -5.18 19.01
N ILE A 38 0.97 -5.65 17.77
CA ILE A 38 1.27 -4.78 16.61
C ILE A 38 0.18 -4.76 15.54
N TYR A 39 0.09 -3.63 14.84
CA TYR A 39 -0.82 -3.39 13.70
C TYR A 39 -0.20 -3.84 12.38
N ALA A 40 0.19 -5.10 12.29
CA ALA A 40 0.75 -5.65 11.06
C ALA A 40 -0.06 -6.82 10.55
N ILE A 41 -0.05 -7.03 9.23
CA ILE A 41 -0.56 -8.25 8.61
C ILE A 41 0.53 -8.87 7.74
N ASP A 42 0.55 -10.19 7.71
CA ASP A 42 1.29 -10.93 6.71
C ASP A 42 0.36 -11.34 5.58
N PHE A 43 0.77 -11.14 4.33
CA PHE A 43 0.04 -11.62 3.18
C PHE A 43 0.96 -12.19 2.12
N MET A 44 0.49 -13.20 1.41
CA MET A 44 1.22 -13.85 0.33
C MET A 44 0.74 -13.40 -1.05
N GLY A 45 1.55 -13.62 -2.06
CA GLY A 45 1.15 -13.51 -3.45
C GLY A 45 0.10 -14.56 -3.79
N TRP A 46 -0.99 -14.14 -4.44
CA TRP A 46 -2.09 -14.99 -4.87
C TRP A 46 -2.64 -14.57 -6.22
N GLY A 47 -3.23 -15.51 -6.95
CA GLY A 47 -3.87 -15.27 -8.24
C GLY A 47 -4.94 -16.30 -8.54
N ALA A 48 -5.55 -16.24 -9.72
CA ALA A 48 -6.60 -17.17 -10.14
C ALA A 48 -6.15 -18.64 -10.14
N GLY A 49 -4.85 -18.91 -10.26
CA GLY A 49 -4.24 -20.26 -10.19
C GLY A 49 -3.72 -20.66 -8.81
N GLY A 50 -3.93 -19.86 -7.78
CA GLY A 50 -3.44 -20.10 -6.42
C GLY A 50 -2.22 -19.25 -6.07
N ARG A 51 -1.35 -19.77 -5.20
CA ARG A 51 -0.19 -19.08 -4.64
C ARG A 51 0.84 -18.65 -5.70
N ILE A 52 1.34 -17.44 -5.56
CA ILE A 52 2.42 -16.87 -6.38
C ILE A 52 3.59 -16.54 -5.47
N TYR A 53 4.77 -17.09 -5.76
CA TYR A 53 6.01 -16.78 -5.04
C TYR A 53 6.70 -15.58 -5.66
N ASN A 54 7.38 -14.79 -4.83
CA ASN A 54 8.04 -13.55 -5.26
C ASN A 54 7.08 -12.64 -6.05
N ALA A 55 5.86 -12.51 -5.54
CA ALA A 55 4.81 -11.75 -6.21
C ALA A 55 5.13 -10.25 -6.19
N PRO A 56 5.04 -9.55 -7.33
CA PRO A 56 5.25 -8.12 -7.36
C PRO A 56 4.15 -7.39 -6.59
N MET A 57 4.57 -6.47 -5.73
CA MET A 57 3.70 -5.55 -5.01
C MET A 57 3.72 -4.19 -5.71
N TYR A 58 2.55 -3.58 -5.84
CA TYR A 58 2.38 -2.31 -6.56
C TYR A 58 2.23 -1.16 -5.57
N ALA A 59 2.93 -0.06 -5.81
CA ALA A 59 2.92 1.13 -4.95
C ALA A 59 1.48 1.61 -4.68
N PRO A 60 1.02 1.56 -3.43
CA PRO A 60 -0.37 1.87 -3.06
C PRO A 60 -0.80 3.30 -3.40
N CYS A 61 0.16 4.20 -3.42
CA CYS A 61 0.09 5.61 -3.83
C CYS A 61 1.47 6.03 -4.32
N THR A 62 1.60 7.20 -4.90
CA THR A 62 2.92 7.78 -5.20
C THR A 62 3.65 8.04 -3.90
N CYS A 63 4.79 7.37 -3.71
CA CYS A 63 5.52 7.32 -2.45
C CYS A 63 7.03 7.42 -2.66
N ARG A 64 7.73 7.70 -1.56
CA ARG A 64 9.20 7.71 -1.50
C ARG A 64 9.67 6.69 -0.48
N CYS A 65 10.72 5.93 -0.79
CA CYS A 65 11.45 5.16 0.19
C CYS A 65 12.18 6.12 1.13
N VAL A 66 11.86 6.11 2.42
CA VAL A 66 12.38 7.07 3.41
C VAL A 66 13.34 6.43 4.41
N ALA A 67 13.29 5.12 4.58
CA ALA A 67 14.22 4.39 5.45
C ALA A 67 14.42 2.95 5.01
N ILE A 68 15.58 2.42 5.35
CA ILE A 68 15.89 0.99 5.35
C ILE A 68 16.05 0.60 6.80
N ILE A 69 15.26 -0.36 7.24
CA ILE A 69 15.24 -0.84 8.61
C ILE A 69 15.40 -2.36 8.62
N ASP A 70 15.83 -2.91 9.74
CA ASP A 70 15.98 -4.35 9.91
C ASP A 70 16.61 -5.05 8.70
N ALA A 71 17.93 -4.90 8.56
CA ALA A 71 18.68 -5.46 7.43
C ALA A 71 18.54 -6.98 7.27
N TYR A 72 18.26 -7.71 8.37
CA TYR A 72 18.02 -9.15 8.33
C TYR A 72 16.74 -9.53 7.59
N ASN A 73 15.66 -8.76 7.80
CA ASN A 73 14.37 -8.97 7.16
C ASN A 73 14.17 -8.11 5.89
N ASN A 74 15.22 -7.39 5.45
CA ASN A 74 15.19 -6.51 4.28
C ASN A 74 14.09 -5.42 4.34
N GLY A 75 13.85 -4.85 5.53
CA GLY A 75 12.80 -3.86 5.75
C GLY A 75 12.96 -2.58 4.96
N ARG A 76 11.89 -2.13 4.34
CA ARG A 76 11.80 -0.88 3.58
C ARG A 76 10.59 -0.08 4.05
N VAL A 77 10.81 1.21 4.32
CA VAL A 77 9.77 2.14 4.74
C VAL A 77 9.50 3.14 3.62
N PHE A 78 8.24 3.32 3.32
CA PHE A 78 7.77 4.25 2.30
C PHE A 78 6.82 5.27 2.91
N GLN A 79 6.81 6.48 2.34
CA GLN A 79 5.93 7.56 2.74
C GLN A 79 5.25 8.15 1.51
N SER A 80 3.95 8.43 1.58
CA SER A 80 3.24 9.15 0.52
C SER A 80 3.89 10.52 0.26
N LEU A 81 4.06 10.90 -1.00
CA LEU A 81 4.59 12.23 -1.33
C LEU A 81 3.60 13.33 -0.96
N ASN A 82 2.33 13.09 -1.17
CA ASN A 82 1.23 14.02 -0.89
C ASN A 82 0.20 13.35 0.01
N PRO A 83 -0.69 14.12 0.65
CA PRO A 83 -1.87 13.54 1.30
C PRO A 83 -2.71 12.74 0.31
N VAL A 84 -3.13 11.54 0.71
CA VAL A 84 -3.93 10.59 -0.05
C VAL A 84 -5.25 10.31 0.64
N HIS A 85 -6.27 9.92 -0.11
CA HIS A 85 -7.52 9.44 0.46
C HIS A 85 -7.31 8.06 1.10
N THR A 86 -7.58 7.96 2.38
CA THR A 86 -7.66 6.71 3.13
C THR A 86 -9.08 6.52 3.65
N PRO A 87 -9.48 5.32 4.08
CA PRO A 87 -10.75 5.13 4.78
C PRO A 87 -10.97 6.06 5.96
N ASN A 88 -9.92 6.55 6.62
CA ASN A 88 -10.00 7.51 7.73
C ASN A 88 -9.87 8.99 7.29
N GLY A 89 -9.89 9.27 5.99
CA GLY A 89 -9.86 10.62 5.47
C GLY A 89 -8.60 10.95 4.67
N LEU A 90 -8.41 12.23 4.38
CA LEU A 90 -7.28 12.72 3.60
C LEU A 90 -6.08 12.97 4.50
N GLN A 91 -4.99 12.23 4.30
CA GLN A 91 -3.78 12.34 5.12
C GLN A 91 -2.52 11.87 4.40
N ASN A 92 -1.34 12.22 4.92
CA ASN A 92 -0.12 11.52 4.58
C ASN A 92 -0.15 10.14 5.26
N VAL A 93 0.52 9.18 4.65
CA VAL A 93 0.63 7.81 5.17
C VAL A 93 2.08 7.35 5.10
N THR A 94 2.45 6.50 6.04
CA THR A 94 3.68 5.72 6.03
C THR A 94 3.32 4.25 6.00
N PHE A 95 4.10 3.44 5.30
CA PHE A 95 3.94 1.99 5.27
C PHE A 95 5.29 1.32 5.12
N MET A 96 5.39 0.10 5.59
CA MET A 96 6.60 -0.71 5.44
C MET A 96 6.29 -2.11 4.97
N CYS A 97 7.29 -2.74 4.35
CA CYS A 97 7.25 -4.14 3.98
C CYS A 97 8.58 -4.82 4.29
N PHE A 98 8.51 -6.11 4.63
CA PHE A 98 9.65 -6.97 4.88
C PHE A 98 9.66 -8.17 3.93
N HIS A 99 10.78 -8.88 3.97
CA HIS A 99 11.03 -10.20 3.41
C HIS A 99 11.29 -10.25 1.91
N ASP A 100 11.29 -9.12 1.19
CA ASP A 100 11.71 -9.11 -0.23
C ASP A 100 13.15 -9.63 -0.34
N ASN A 101 13.36 -10.67 -1.17
CA ASN A 101 14.69 -11.28 -1.33
C ASN A 101 15.67 -10.37 -2.08
N ASN A 102 15.15 -9.49 -2.95
CA ASN A 102 15.93 -8.59 -3.78
C ASN A 102 15.28 -7.19 -3.82
N PRO A 103 15.27 -6.46 -2.69
CA PRO A 103 14.59 -5.18 -2.62
C PRO A 103 15.19 -4.17 -3.60
N ILE A 104 14.32 -3.64 -4.45
CA ILE A 104 14.70 -2.68 -5.51
C ILE A 104 14.78 -1.24 -5.01
N ALA A 105 14.18 -0.94 -3.85
CA ALA A 105 14.09 0.42 -3.33
C ALA A 105 15.32 0.83 -2.50
N SER A 106 15.90 1.98 -2.84
CA SER A 106 16.89 2.70 -2.05
C SER A 106 16.28 3.96 -1.43
N VAL A 107 16.87 4.45 -0.33
CA VAL A 107 16.40 5.69 0.31
C VAL A 107 16.46 6.85 -0.68
N GLY A 108 15.33 7.53 -0.85
CA GLY A 108 15.15 8.62 -1.79
C GLY A 108 14.40 8.25 -3.06
N ASP A 109 14.36 6.97 -3.44
CA ASP A 109 13.65 6.51 -4.63
C ASP A 109 12.15 6.79 -4.55
N ILE A 110 11.58 7.18 -5.69
CA ILE A 110 10.16 7.50 -5.83
C ILE A 110 9.51 6.47 -6.74
N PHE A 111 8.38 5.95 -6.30
CA PHE A 111 7.51 5.04 -7.04
C PHE A 111 6.17 5.72 -7.27
N ASN A 112 5.70 5.80 -8.51
CA ASN A 112 4.36 6.28 -8.78
C ASN A 112 3.33 5.22 -8.41
N GLN A 113 2.11 5.63 -8.12
CA GLN A 113 1.03 4.68 -7.86
C GLN A 113 0.93 3.64 -8.98
N GLY A 114 0.98 2.35 -8.63
CA GLY A 114 0.92 1.22 -9.55
C GLY A 114 2.27 0.76 -10.10
N ASP A 115 3.38 1.43 -9.80
CA ASP A 115 4.72 0.91 -10.10
C ASP A 115 5.03 -0.28 -9.18
N VAL A 116 5.83 -1.25 -9.64
CA VAL A 116 6.38 -2.29 -8.75
C VAL A 116 7.35 -1.61 -7.79
N PHE A 117 7.16 -1.76 -6.49
CA PHE A 117 8.02 -1.15 -5.46
C PHE A 117 8.71 -2.18 -4.56
N ALA A 118 8.17 -3.40 -4.49
CA ALA A 118 8.70 -4.51 -3.70
C ALA A 118 8.12 -5.84 -4.21
N HIS A 119 8.54 -6.96 -3.60
CA HIS A 119 8.00 -8.30 -3.84
C HIS A 119 7.71 -8.99 -2.51
N THR A 120 6.84 -9.99 -2.54
CA THR A 120 6.80 -10.97 -1.45
C THR A 120 8.09 -11.79 -1.47
N GLY A 121 8.49 -12.37 -0.34
CA GLY A 121 9.75 -13.11 -0.32
C GLY A 121 9.96 -13.94 0.95
N THR A 122 11.21 -14.33 1.13
CA THR A 122 11.64 -15.23 2.21
C THR A 122 12.89 -14.72 2.93
N ALA A 123 13.26 -13.45 2.77
CA ALA A 123 14.40 -12.88 3.47
C ALA A 123 14.14 -12.81 4.99
N GLY A 124 15.13 -13.20 5.79
CA GLY A 124 15.05 -13.15 7.25
C GLY A 124 14.41 -14.37 7.90
N GLY A 125 13.80 -14.16 9.06
CA GLY A 125 13.24 -15.21 9.91
C GLY A 125 11.80 -15.57 9.56
N VAL A 126 11.57 -16.24 8.45
CA VAL A 126 10.22 -16.55 7.94
C VAL A 126 10.01 -18.03 7.67
N THR A 127 8.75 -18.47 7.68
CA THR A 127 8.35 -19.85 7.40
C THR A 127 7.94 -20.09 5.95
N GLY A 128 7.79 -19.03 5.15
CA GLY A 128 7.39 -19.12 3.75
C GLY A 128 7.33 -17.76 3.07
N ASP A 129 7.16 -17.76 1.76
CA ASP A 129 7.08 -16.53 0.97
C ASP A 129 5.83 -15.71 1.33
N HIS A 130 6.04 -14.50 1.82
CA HIS A 130 5.01 -13.52 2.17
C HIS A 130 5.65 -12.12 2.27
N THR A 131 4.87 -11.13 2.59
CA THR A 131 5.35 -9.85 3.11
C THR A 131 4.71 -9.56 4.45
N HIS A 132 5.50 -9.07 5.40
CA HIS A 132 5.01 -8.42 6.60
C HIS A 132 4.75 -6.95 6.27
N PHE A 133 3.54 -6.49 6.47
CA PHE A 133 3.10 -5.16 6.04
C PHE A 133 2.44 -4.41 7.20
N ASN A 134 2.98 -3.22 7.50
CA ASN A 134 2.49 -2.36 8.55
C ASN A 134 2.25 -0.95 8.01
N THR A 135 1.25 -0.25 8.54
CA THR A 135 0.86 1.10 8.12
C THR A 135 0.75 2.05 9.30
N ALA A 136 1.03 3.33 9.05
CA ALA A 136 0.95 4.38 10.04
C ALA A 136 0.32 5.66 9.49
N ASN A 137 -0.35 6.40 10.36
CA ASN A 137 -0.87 7.72 10.07
C ASN A 137 0.26 8.73 9.99
N GLY A 138 0.19 9.63 9.02
CA GLY A 138 1.12 10.74 8.90
C GLY A 138 2.42 10.40 8.19
N ARG A 139 3.41 11.28 8.36
CA ARG A 139 4.76 11.13 7.84
C ARG A 139 5.58 10.21 8.73
N TYR A 140 6.62 9.62 8.17
CA TYR A 140 7.52 8.72 8.90
C TYR A 140 8.06 9.39 10.15
N ALA A 141 7.74 8.81 11.30
CA ALA A 141 8.13 9.28 12.62
C ALA A 141 9.15 8.37 13.32
N GLY A 142 9.45 7.23 12.70
CA GLY A 142 10.36 6.23 13.25
C GLY A 142 9.73 4.85 13.31
N TRP A 143 10.47 3.96 13.90
CA TRP A 143 10.13 2.57 14.16
C TRP A 143 10.42 2.29 15.64
N GLU A 144 9.62 1.45 16.29
CA GLU A 144 9.81 1.05 17.68
C GLU A 144 9.53 -0.43 17.90
N ASN A 145 10.09 -0.98 18.98
CA ASN A 145 9.79 -2.35 19.40
C ASN A 145 8.64 -2.34 20.40
N VAL A 146 7.65 -3.17 20.15
CA VAL A 146 6.42 -3.26 20.97
C VAL A 146 6.46 -4.51 21.85
N PRO A 147 6.25 -4.36 23.19
CA PRO A 147 6.09 -5.50 24.09
C PRO A 147 4.82 -6.32 23.74
N PRO A 148 4.78 -7.63 24.11
CA PRO A 148 5.75 -8.34 24.94
C PRO A 148 6.96 -8.90 24.18
N ASP A 149 6.86 -9.12 22.88
CA ASP A 149 7.84 -9.91 22.13
C ASP A 149 8.88 -9.04 21.40
N ASN A 150 8.84 -7.73 21.60
CA ASN A 150 9.72 -6.74 20.94
C ASN A 150 9.68 -6.80 19.41
N HIS A 151 8.51 -7.11 18.84
CA HIS A 151 8.30 -6.97 17.41
C HIS A 151 8.22 -5.49 17.05
N GLY A 152 8.81 -5.15 15.91
CA GLY A 152 8.89 -3.77 15.50
C GLY A 152 7.70 -3.31 14.69
N GLU A 153 7.23 -2.09 14.95
CA GLU A 153 6.24 -1.42 14.12
C GLU A 153 6.56 0.05 13.90
N LEU A 154 5.89 0.67 12.97
CA LEU A 154 5.99 2.11 12.73
C LEU A 154 5.38 2.89 13.89
N ILE A 155 6.00 3.98 14.29
CA ILE A 155 5.39 4.95 15.22
C ILE A 155 4.12 5.53 14.57
N ASN A 156 3.04 5.62 15.33
CA ASN A 156 1.69 5.96 14.88
C ASN A 156 1.03 4.89 14.00
N SER A 157 1.39 3.62 14.19
CA SER A 157 0.74 2.50 13.53
C SER A 157 -0.77 2.49 13.71
N THR A 158 -1.45 1.95 12.73
CA THR A 158 -2.92 1.84 12.72
C THR A 158 -3.35 0.68 11.84
N HIS A 159 -4.61 0.29 11.99
CA HIS A 159 -5.21 -0.76 11.18
C HIS A 159 -5.04 -0.53 9.67
N ILE A 160 -4.61 -1.56 8.97
CA ILE A 160 -4.37 -1.46 7.52
C ILE A 160 -5.66 -1.16 6.76
N TYR A 161 -6.81 -1.70 7.20
CA TYR A 161 -8.12 -1.41 6.60
C TYR A 161 -8.62 0.03 6.87
N ASP A 162 -7.95 0.79 7.74
CA ASP A 162 -8.16 2.22 7.93
C ASP A 162 -7.28 3.09 7.03
N ILE A 163 -6.30 2.47 6.38
CA ILE A 163 -5.35 3.14 5.47
C ILE A 163 -5.60 2.75 4.03
N CYS A 164 -5.81 1.46 3.73
CA CYS A 164 -5.94 0.96 2.36
C CYS A 164 -7.38 0.68 1.97
N TYR A 165 -7.78 1.16 0.79
CA TYR A 165 -8.98 0.69 0.11
C TYR A 165 -8.68 -0.55 -0.74
N VAL A 166 -9.71 -1.37 -0.97
CA VAL A 166 -9.60 -2.64 -1.72
C VAL A 166 -10.27 -2.58 -3.10
N ASN A 167 -10.31 -1.41 -3.73
CA ASN A 167 -10.81 -1.28 -5.09
C ASN A 167 -10.05 -2.22 -6.05
N ASP A 168 -10.81 -3.05 -6.76
CA ASP A 168 -10.28 -4.03 -7.73
C ASP A 168 -9.31 -5.07 -7.13
N THR A 169 -9.30 -5.25 -5.81
CA THR A 169 -8.63 -6.34 -5.10
C THR A 169 -9.64 -7.45 -4.80
N VAL A 170 -9.33 -8.67 -5.22
CA VAL A 170 -10.14 -9.86 -4.90
C VAL A 170 -9.80 -10.30 -3.48
N LEU A 171 -10.81 -10.33 -2.61
CA LEU A 171 -10.66 -10.80 -1.23
C LEU A 171 -10.77 -12.34 -1.22
N VAL A 172 -9.71 -13.02 -0.81
CA VAL A 172 -9.61 -14.49 -0.76
C VAL A 172 -9.59 -14.96 0.70
N GLU A 173 -8.68 -14.43 1.49
CA GLU A 173 -8.60 -14.57 2.95
C GLU A 173 -8.34 -13.17 3.51
N ASP A 174 -9.39 -12.56 4.04
CA ASP A 174 -9.39 -11.13 4.43
C ASP A 174 -9.54 -10.91 5.93
N TYR A 175 -9.57 -11.99 6.71
CA TYR A 175 -9.77 -12.00 8.17
C TYR A 175 -11.07 -11.33 8.62
N ASN A 176 -12.02 -11.14 7.69
CA ASN A 176 -13.27 -10.41 7.93
C ASN A 176 -13.06 -8.99 8.52
N TYR A 177 -11.93 -8.36 8.21
CA TYR A 177 -11.67 -6.99 8.60
C TYR A 177 -12.60 -6.05 7.84
N ASN A 178 -12.81 -4.84 8.37
CA ASN A 178 -13.74 -3.86 7.79
C ASN A 178 -13.15 -3.16 6.55
N TRP A 179 -12.83 -3.95 5.51
CA TRP A 179 -12.32 -3.45 4.25
C TRP A 179 -13.33 -2.57 3.53
N ARG A 180 -12.86 -1.46 2.99
CA ARG A 180 -13.68 -0.45 2.31
C ARG A 180 -13.22 -0.22 0.88
N THR A 181 -14.17 0.17 0.03
CA THR A 181 -13.90 0.63 -1.33
C THR A 181 -14.12 2.13 -1.45
N TYR A 182 -13.30 2.80 -2.23
CA TYR A 182 -13.45 4.23 -2.48
C TYR A 182 -14.46 4.47 -3.62
N SER A 183 -15.57 5.12 -3.31
CA SER A 183 -16.65 5.40 -4.26
C SER A 183 -16.54 6.76 -4.96
N GLY A 184 -15.66 7.64 -4.48
CA GLY A 184 -15.45 8.99 -5.03
C GLY A 184 -14.46 9.06 -6.19
N GLY A 185 -13.96 7.91 -6.66
CA GLY A 185 -12.94 7.83 -7.70
C GLY A 185 -13.41 8.24 -9.09
N VAL A 186 -12.45 8.60 -9.92
CA VAL A 186 -12.64 8.88 -11.34
C VAL A 186 -12.01 7.78 -12.14
N THR A 187 -12.80 7.10 -12.93
CA THR A 187 -12.28 6.08 -13.84
C THR A 187 -11.75 6.70 -15.12
N PRO A 188 -10.84 6.02 -15.84
CA PRO A 188 -10.42 6.45 -17.18
C PRO A 188 -11.59 6.63 -18.15
N SER A 189 -12.71 5.91 -17.95
CA SER A 189 -13.92 6.08 -18.75
C SER A 189 -14.66 7.39 -18.44
N ASP A 190 -14.63 7.83 -17.19
CA ASP A 190 -15.23 9.12 -16.79
C ASP A 190 -14.43 10.29 -17.36
N ILE A 191 -13.11 10.16 -17.38
CA ILE A 191 -12.19 11.13 -18.02
C ILE A 191 -12.48 11.22 -19.52
N ARG A 192 -12.63 10.08 -20.21
CA ARG A 192 -12.93 10.04 -21.65
C ARG A 192 -14.31 10.60 -21.99
N LYS A 193 -15.30 10.44 -21.13
CA LYS A 193 -16.64 10.97 -21.33
C LYS A 193 -16.80 12.46 -21.00
N GLY A 194 -15.71 13.14 -20.62
CA GLY A 194 -15.72 14.57 -20.33
C GLY A 194 -16.53 14.96 -19.08
N LYS A 195 -16.83 14.01 -18.22
CA LYS A 195 -17.58 14.24 -16.98
C LYS A 195 -16.77 14.95 -15.90
N PHE A 196 -15.51 15.32 -16.18
CA PHE A 196 -14.60 15.90 -15.21
C PHE A 196 -14.37 17.40 -15.47
N PRO A 197 -14.62 18.29 -14.50
CA PRO A 197 -14.53 19.73 -14.70
C PRO A 197 -13.17 20.23 -15.20
N TRP A 198 -12.07 19.60 -14.78
CA TRP A 198 -10.73 20.02 -15.20
C TRP A 198 -10.38 19.57 -16.64
N VAL A 199 -10.98 18.50 -17.16
CA VAL A 199 -10.84 18.10 -18.57
C VAL A 199 -11.48 19.16 -19.48
N LEU A 200 -12.61 19.74 -19.05
CA LEU A 200 -13.25 20.87 -19.72
C LEU A 200 -12.38 22.13 -19.64
N TYR A 201 -11.69 22.34 -18.52
CA TYR A 201 -10.75 23.45 -18.33
C TYR A 201 -9.53 23.31 -19.25
N ALA A 202 -8.93 22.14 -19.34
CA ALA A 202 -7.80 21.85 -20.23
C ALA A 202 -8.17 21.98 -21.72
N ARG A 203 -9.40 21.61 -22.11
CA ARG A 203 -9.93 21.89 -23.46
C ARG A 203 -10.05 23.38 -23.72
N ARG A 204 -10.65 24.14 -22.81
CA ARG A 204 -10.76 25.62 -22.96
C ARG A 204 -9.42 26.32 -23.09
N LEU A 205 -8.37 25.82 -22.42
CA LEU A 205 -7.02 26.39 -22.58
C LEU A 205 -6.39 26.04 -23.93
N ARG A 206 -6.73 24.91 -24.52
CA ARG A 206 -6.25 24.48 -25.84
C ARG A 206 -6.94 25.30 -26.95
N ASP A 207 -8.23 25.47 -26.85
CA ASP A 207 -9.05 26.25 -27.82
C ASP A 207 -8.77 27.75 -27.81
N LYS A 208 -8.09 28.29 -26.77
CA LYS A 208 -7.64 29.67 -26.70
C LYS A 208 -6.23 29.91 -27.27
N ARG A 209 -5.54 28.85 -27.73
CA ARG A 209 -4.19 28.92 -28.31
C ARG A 209 -4.18 28.69 -29.83
N THR A 210 -5.33 28.52 -30.44
CA THR A 210 -5.57 28.54 -31.90
C THR A 210 -6.28 29.83 -32.29
#